data_1e1a7b5dce84aa7b4c0db3cba770c76d
#
_entry.id   1e1a7b5dce84aa7b4c0db3cba770c76d
#
_cell.length_a   1.000
_cell.length_b   1.000
_cell.length_c   1.000
_cell.angle_alpha   90.00
_cell.angle_beta   90.00
_cell.angle_gamma   90.00
#
_symmetry.space_group_name_H-M   'P 1'
#
loop_
_entity.id
_entity.type
_entity.pdbx_description
1 polymer ?
#
loop_
_entity_poly.entity_id
_entity_poly.type
_entity_poly.pdbx_seq_one_letter_code
_entity_poly.pdbx_strand_id
1 'polypeptide(L)'
;MDDRIRFIEHNGKRILLLDFSHANAHEMQLVLELARITVAKHARESLVTLGDFTGATVDHAVATKLKEVLTLDRPFVKKTAWVGTESVPHAFMENFESFSQREIVTFKTREEAMDWLVGE
;
A
#
# COMPACT_ATOMS: atom_id res chain seq x y z
N MET A 1 -14.79 7.48 -1.27
CA MET A 1 -13.35 7.48 -0.93
C MET A 1 -13.04 6.63 0.28
N ASP A 2 -13.85 6.73 1.31
CA ASP A 2 -13.57 6.02 2.56
C ASP A 2 -13.54 4.51 2.42
N ASP A 3 -14.29 3.96 1.47
CA ASP A 3 -14.33 2.53 1.24
C ASP A 3 -13.08 1.98 0.53
N ARG A 4 -12.19 2.84 0.05
CA ARG A 4 -10.91 2.43 -0.54
C ARG A 4 -9.87 2.08 0.53
N ILE A 5 -10.08 2.52 1.77
CA ILE A 5 -9.17 2.20 2.89
C ILE A 5 -10.02 1.57 3.96
N ARG A 6 -9.83 0.27 4.18
CA ARG A 6 -10.62 -0.46 5.15
C ARG A 6 -9.87 -1.68 5.65
N PHE A 7 -10.24 -2.13 6.84
CA PHE A 7 -9.75 -3.40 7.34
C PHE A 7 -10.55 -4.55 6.74
N ILE A 8 -9.84 -5.59 6.34
CA ILE A 8 -10.45 -6.85 5.93
C ILE A 8 -9.88 -7.96 6.80
N GLU A 9 -10.63 -9.05 6.95
CA GLU A 9 -10.16 -10.21 7.71
C GLU A 9 -9.76 -11.33 6.76
N HIS A 10 -8.67 -12.01 7.09
CA HIS A 10 -8.21 -13.16 6.35
C HIS A 10 -7.60 -14.15 7.34
N ASN A 11 -8.18 -15.36 7.40
CA ASN A 11 -7.75 -16.40 8.33
C ASN A 11 -7.71 -15.90 9.78
N GLY A 12 -8.71 -15.10 10.16
CA GLY A 12 -8.86 -14.58 11.52
C GLY A 12 -7.97 -13.40 11.87
N LYS A 13 -7.20 -12.88 10.93
CA LYS A 13 -6.30 -11.73 11.15
C LYS A 13 -6.72 -10.54 10.30
N ARG A 14 -6.43 -9.34 10.78
CA ARG A 14 -6.82 -8.10 10.11
C ARG A 14 -5.72 -7.62 9.20
N ILE A 15 -6.13 -7.17 8.01
CA ILE A 15 -5.26 -6.57 7.01
C ILE A 15 -5.85 -5.19 6.67
N LEU A 16 -5.03 -4.16 6.63
CA LEU A 16 -5.47 -2.85 6.14
C LEU A 16 -5.34 -2.83 4.63
N LEU A 17 -6.47 -2.81 3.95
CA LEU A 17 -6.51 -2.74 2.49
C LEU A 17 -6.44 -1.29 2.06
N LEU A 18 -5.50 -0.98 1.17
CA LEU A 18 -5.37 0.30 0.51
C LEU A 18 -5.69 0.06 -0.97
N ASP A 19 -6.93 0.36 -1.34
CA ASP A 19 -7.44 0.02 -2.67
C ASP A 19 -7.25 1.21 -3.61
N PHE A 20 -6.19 1.15 -4.40
CA PHE A 20 -5.89 2.16 -5.42
C PHE A 20 -6.37 1.71 -6.81
N SER A 21 -7.11 0.60 -6.91
CA SER A 21 -7.48 0.03 -8.21
C SER A 21 -8.23 1.05 -9.06
N HIS A 22 -7.80 1.20 -10.30
CA HIS A 22 -8.39 2.09 -11.29
C HIS A 22 -8.48 3.55 -10.87
N ALA A 23 -7.69 3.96 -9.87
CA ALA A 23 -7.66 5.34 -9.42
C ALA A 23 -6.89 6.21 -10.42
N ASN A 24 -7.44 7.37 -10.74
CA ASN A 24 -6.72 8.35 -11.55
C ASN A 24 -5.73 9.12 -10.65
N ALA A 25 -4.92 10.00 -11.25
CA ALA A 25 -3.87 10.70 -10.51
C ALA A 25 -4.43 11.51 -9.34
N HIS A 26 -5.56 12.18 -9.52
CA HIS A 26 -6.19 12.96 -8.45
C HIS A 26 -6.66 12.07 -7.32
N GLU A 27 -7.34 10.98 -7.65
CA GLU A 27 -7.81 10.01 -6.66
C GLU A 27 -6.64 9.37 -5.91
N MET A 28 -5.55 9.07 -6.61
CA MET A 28 -4.35 8.54 -5.96
C MET A 28 -3.83 9.48 -4.88
N GLN A 29 -3.76 10.78 -5.17
CA GLN A 29 -3.31 11.77 -4.19
C GLN A 29 -4.20 11.79 -2.95
N LEU A 30 -5.51 11.75 -3.14
CA LEU A 30 -6.47 11.78 -2.04
C LEU A 30 -6.39 10.51 -1.19
N VAL A 31 -6.33 9.35 -1.84
CA VAL A 31 -6.28 8.06 -1.12
C VAL A 31 -4.96 7.92 -0.36
N LEU A 32 -3.84 8.35 -0.95
CA LEU A 32 -2.55 8.32 -0.27
C LEU A 32 -2.54 9.19 0.98
N GLU A 33 -3.12 10.37 0.91
CA GLU A 33 -3.20 11.23 2.09
C GLU A 33 -4.09 10.62 3.17
N LEU A 34 -5.22 10.05 2.78
CA LEU A 34 -6.11 9.37 3.72
C LEU A 34 -5.43 8.15 4.35
N ALA A 35 -4.66 7.40 3.56
CA ALA A 35 -3.89 6.27 4.07
C ALA A 35 -2.88 6.72 5.14
N ARG A 36 -2.17 7.80 4.88
CA ARG A 36 -1.20 8.35 5.84
C ARG A 36 -1.88 8.69 7.17
N ILE A 37 -3.01 9.37 7.11
CA ILE A 37 -3.76 9.77 8.30
C ILE A 37 -4.26 8.52 9.06
N THR A 38 -4.80 7.56 8.33
CA THR A 38 -5.36 6.35 8.93
C THR A 38 -4.28 5.52 9.64
N VAL A 39 -3.16 5.29 8.96
CA VAL A 39 -2.06 4.48 9.51
C VAL A 39 -1.49 5.11 10.79
N ALA A 40 -1.36 6.43 10.80
CA ALA A 40 -0.77 7.14 11.95
C ALA A 40 -1.61 7.06 13.22
N LYS A 41 -2.86 6.60 13.13
CA LYS A 41 -3.74 6.44 14.30
C LYS A 41 -3.52 5.14 15.04
N HIS A 42 -2.67 4.26 14.52
CA HIS A 42 -2.47 2.92 15.09
C HIS A 42 -1.14 2.83 15.83
N ALA A 43 -1.00 1.77 16.64
CA ALA A 43 0.21 1.53 17.38
C ALA A 43 1.39 1.22 16.45
N ARG A 44 2.59 1.45 16.93
CA ARG A 44 3.81 1.12 16.18
C ARG A 44 3.85 -0.38 15.91
N GLU A 45 4.29 -0.75 14.69
CA GLU A 45 4.46 -2.13 14.25
C GLU A 45 3.21 -3.00 14.44
N SER A 46 2.02 -2.40 14.29
CA SER A 46 0.76 -3.11 14.52
C SER A 46 0.03 -3.51 13.24
N LEU A 47 0.43 -2.95 12.10
CA LEU A 47 -0.33 -3.11 10.86
C LEU A 47 0.38 -3.98 9.84
N VAL A 48 -0.42 -4.76 9.10
CA VAL A 48 0.02 -5.32 7.83
C VAL A 48 -0.87 -4.69 6.75
N THR A 49 -0.28 -4.27 5.64
CA THR A 49 -0.99 -3.51 4.61
C THR A 49 -0.93 -4.21 3.26
N LEU A 50 -2.06 -4.15 2.54
CA LEU A 50 -2.18 -4.66 1.19
C LEU A 50 -2.53 -3.49 0.28
N GLY A 51 -1.65 -3.16 -0.66
CA GLY A 51 -1.92 -2.13 -1.66
C GLY A 51 -2.31 -2.77 -2.99
N ASP A 52 -3.44 -2.36 -3.55
CA ASP A 52 -3.87 -2.84 -4.86
C ASP A 52 -3.78 -1.70 -5.87
N PHE A 53 -2.85 -1.84 -6.81
CA PHE A 53 -2.57 -0.82 -7.84
C PHE A 53 -3.12 -1.20 -9.21
N THR A 54 -3.98 -2.19 -9.30
CA THR A 54 -4.53 -2.65 -10.58
C THR A 54 -5.15 -1.46 -11.33
N GLY A 55 -4.62 -1.16 -12.52
CA GLY A 55 -5.14 -0.06 -13.35
C GLY A 55 -4.97 1.34 -12.78
N ALA A 56 -4.18 1.49 -11.71
CA ALA A 56 -3.96 2.81 -11.09
C ALA A 56 -3.03 3.67 -11.95
N THR A 57 -3.23 4.99 -11.89
CA THR A 57 -2.34 5.94 -12.52
C THR A 57 -1.23 6.34 -11.55
N VAL A 58 0.01 6.04 -11.90
CA VAL A 58 1.17 6.44 -11.09
C VAL A 58 2.06 7.34 -11.95
N ASP A 59 1.75 8.62 -11.95
CA ASP A 59 2.58 9.63 -12.59
C ASP A 59 3.67 10.09 -11.63
N HIS A 60 4.48 11.06 -12.07
CA HIS A 60 5.61 11.52 -11.28
C HIS A 60 5.19 12.13 -9.93
N ALA A 61 4.11 12.92 -9.92
CA ALA A 61 3.60 13.54 -8.71
C ALA A 61 3.05 12.49 -7.75
N VAL A 62 2.34 11.48 -8.26
CA VAL A 62 1.85 10.36 -7.46
C VAL A 62 3.01 9.55 -6.89
N ALA A 63 4.04 9.31 -7.69
CA ALA A 63 5.23 8.58 -7.22
C ALA A 63 5.91 9.31 -6.07
N THR A 64 6.02 10.65 -6.16
CA THR A 64 6.59 11.46 -5.09
C THR A 64 5.77 11.35 -3.81
N LYS A 65 4.45 11.46 -3.92
CA LYS A 65 3.55 11.32 -2.77
C LYS A 65 3.65 9.92 -2.16
N LEU A 66 3.71 8.91 -3.00
CA LEU A 66 3.80 7.51 -2.54
C LEU A 66 5.08 7.28 -1.74
N LYS A 67 6.22 7.81 -2.20
CA LYS A 67 7.48 7.72 -1.44
C LYS A 67 7.35 8.38 -0.07
N GLU A 68 6.74 9.54 -0.02
CA GLU A 68 6.52 10.25 1.24
C GLU A 68 5.68 9.42 2.21
N VAL A 69 4.54 8.89 1.72
CA VAL A 69 3.63 8.11 2.55
C VAL A 69 4.30 6.82 3.03
N LEU A 70 5.01 6.12 2.16
CA LEU A 70 5.73 4.90 2.55
C LEU A 70 6.72 5.16 3.68
N THR A 71 7.43 6.28 3.61
CA THR A 71 8.41 6.66 4.62
C THR A 71 7.72 6.99 5.95
N LEU A 72 6.65 7.77 5.91
CA LEU A 72 5.92 8.17 7.11
C LEU A 72 5.19 7.00 7.77
N ASP A 73 4.71 6.03 6.99
CA ASP A 73 3.99 4.88 7.50
C ASP A 73 4.90 3.80 8.08
N ARG A 74 6.18 3.85 7.75
CA ARG A 74 7.12 2.80 8.12
C ARG A 74 7.08 2.39 9.59
N PRO A 75 7.02 3.31 10.57
CA PRO A 75 7.03 2.90 11.98
C PRO A 75 5.83 2.07 12.41
N PHE A 76 4.73 2.11 11.66
CA PHE A 76 3.46 1.51 12.05
C PHE A 76 3.17 0.19 11.34
N VAL A 77 3.93 -0.13 10.29
CA VAL A 77 3.62 -1.25 9.39
C VAL A 77 4.69 -2.33 9.50
N LYS A 78 4.25 -3.57 9.81
CA LYS A 78 5.14 -4.73 9.92
C LYS A 78 5.46 -5.34 8.56
N LYS A 79 4.46 -5.47 7.71
CA LYS A 79 4.60 -6.10 6.39
C LYS A 79 3.79 -5.33 5.37
N THR A 80 4.32 -5.22 4.17
CA THR A 80 3.66 -4.57 3.04
C THR A 80 3.65 -5.50 1.85
N ALA A 81 2.46 -5.76 1.30
CA ALA A 81 2.29 -6.52 0.07
C ALA A 81 1.54 -5.69 -0.95
N TRP A 82 1.93 -5.77 -2.21
CA TRP A 82 1.29 -5.06 -3.31
C TRP A 82 0.85 -6.04 -4.40
N VAL A 83 -0.29 -5.75 -5.01
CA VAL A 83 -0.78 -6.46 -6.20
C VAL A 83 -1.08 -5.45 -7.29
N GLY A 84 -1.17 -5.93 -8.53
CA GLY A 84 -1.50 -5.07 -9.67
C GLY A 84 -0.42 -4.05 -10.01
N THR A 85 0.85 -4.37 -9.74
CA THR A 85 1.95 -3.43 -9.92
C THR A 85 2.38 -3.28 -11.39
N GLU A 86 1.74 -3.96 -12.32
CA GLU A 86 2.02 -3.83 -13.75
C GLU A 86 1.83 -2.39 -14.24
N SER A 87 0.94 -1.63 -13.59
CA SER A 87 0.70 -0.23 -13.94
C SER A 87 1.71 0.72 -13.29
N VAL A 88 2.59 0.21 -12.43
CA VAL A 88 3.62 1.01 -11.76
C VAL A 88 4.93 0.86 -12.51
N PRO A 89 5.52 1.96 -13.03
CA PRO A 89 6.80 1.85 -13.74
C PRO A 89 7.87 1.19 -12.86
N HIS A 90 8.65 0.30 -13.48
CA HIS A 90 9.65 -0.49 -12.77
C HIS A 90 10.67 0.39 -12.01
N ALA A 91 11.10 1.47 -12.64
CA ALA A 91 12.03 2.40 -12.02
C ALA A 91 11.46 3.02 -10.73
N PHE A 92 10.14 3.21 -10.66
CA PHE A 92 9.51 3.73 -9.45
C PHE A 92 9.52 2.67 -8.35
N MET A 93 9.30 1.40 -8.67
CA MET A 93 9.33 0.32 -7.68
C MET A 93 10.67 0.26 -6.96
N GLU A 94 11.77 0.26 -7.70
CA GLU A 94 13.11 0.25 -7.11
C GLU A 94 13.34 1.46 -6.22
N ASN A 95 12.87 2.63 -6.66
CA ASN A 95 13.03 3.88 -5.94
C ASN A 95 12.23 3.88 -4.62
N PHE A 96 11.02 3.31 -4.63
CA PHE A 96 10.19 3.24 -3.42
C PHE A 96 10.87 2.45 -2.32
N GLU A 97 11.40 1.28 -2.62
CA GLU A 97 12.08 0.45 -1.63
C GLU A 97 13.36 1.12 -1.11
N SER A 98 14.16 1.64 -2.03
CA SER A 98 15.42 2.30 -1.68
C SER A 98 15.20 3.54 -0.80
N PHE A 99 14.25 4.37 -1.16
CA PHE A 99 13.98 5.62 -0.45
C PHE A 99 13.35 5.38 0.92
N SER A 100 12.37 4.50 0.99
CA SER A 100 11.61 4.25 2.22
C SER A 100 12.30 3.26 3.15
N GLN A 101 13.29 2.53 2.66
CA GLN A 101 13.95 1.44 3.37
C GLN A 101 12.95 0.38 3.85
N ARG A 102 11.88 0.16 3.06
CA ARG A 102 10.85 -0.85 3.33
C ARG A 102 10.95 -1.95 2.31
N GLU A 103 10.75 -3.19 2.76
CA GLU A 103 10.56 -4.31 1.86
C GLU A 103 9.12 -4.32 1.37
N ILE A 104 8.94 -4.30 0.06
CA ILE A 104 7.62 -4.36 -0.57
C ILE A 104 7.57 -5.63 -1.40
N VAL A 105 6.76 -6.59 -0.98
CA VAL A 105 6.64 -7.86 -1.69
C VAL A 105 5.44 -7.80 -2.62
N THR A 106 5.64 -8.17 -3.88
CA THR A 106 4.58 -8.10 -4.89
C THR A 106 4.02 -9.49 -5.17
N PHE A 107 2.72 -9.54 -5.45
CA PHE A 107 2.00 -10.78 -5.74
C PHE A 107 1.10 -10.58 -6.94
N LYS A 108 0.68 -11.68 -7.56
CA LYS A 108 -0.23 -11.63 -8.71
C LYS A 108 -1.68 -11.46 -8.31
N THR A 109 -2.06 -12.00 -7.15
CA THR A 109 -3.45 -11.95 -6.67
C THR A 109 -3.52 -11.46 -5.24
N ARG A 110 -4.68 -10.91 -4.88
CA ARG A 110 -4.92 -10.49 -3.49
C ARG A 110 -4.84 -11.69 -2.54
N GLU A 111 -5.34 -12.84 -2.95
CA GLU A 111 -5.35 -14.03 -2.10
C GLU A 111 -3.93 -14.44 -1.71
N GLU A 112 -3.03 -14.51 -2.70
CA GLU A 112 -1.63 -14.83 -2.42
C GLU A 112 -1.00 -13.81 -1.47
N ALA A 113 -1.27 -12.53 -1.70
CA ALA A 113 -0.75 -11.46 -0.84
C ALA A 113 -1.29 -11.57 0.58
N MET A 114 -2.59 -11.83 0.72
CA MET A 114 -3.22 -11.95 2.03
C MET A 114 -2.69 -13.15 2.81
N ASP A 115 -2.48 -14.29 2.13
CA ASP A 115 -1.89 -15.46 2.77
C ASP A 115 -0.50 -15.15 3.34
N TRP A 116 0.31 -14.45 2.57
CA TRP A 116 1.64 -14.05 3.03
C TRP A 116 1.59 -13.07 4.19
N LEU A 117 0.69 -12.09 4.13
CA LEU A 117 0.58 -11.06 5.16
C LEU A 117 0.21 -11.61 6.53
N VAL A 118 -0.65 -12.62 6.57
CA VAL A 118 -1.11 -13.21 7.83
C VAL A 118 -0.29 -14.44 8.23
N GLY A 119 0.58 -14.88 7.36
CA GLY A 119 1.48 -16.00 7.66
C GLY A 119 2.60 -15.57 8.61
N GLU A 120 3.31 -16.52 9.11
CA GLU A 120 4.42 -16.28 10.05
C GLU A 120 5.81 -16.31 9.41
#